data_c9c4ef9ca67645469007470880c4dfd0
#
_entry.id   c9c4ef9ca67645469007470880c4dfd0
#
_cell.length_a   1.000
_cell.length_b   1.000
_cell.length_c   1.000
_cell.angle_alpha   90.00
_cell.angle_beta   90.00
_cell.angle_gamma   90.00
#
_symmetry.space_group_name_H-M   'P 1'
#
loop_
_entity.id
_entity.type
_entity.pdbx_description
1 polymer ?
#
loop_
_entity_poly.entity_id
_entity_poly.type
_entity_poly.pdbx_seq_one_letter_code
_entity_poly.pdbx_strand_id
1 'polypeptide(L)'
;MSFAASLDAGRLEYSGTDLNGLFGQRRNLLRRRFWTMLKDLRRFYRDAPQLLNETRHSCVTLGEYLAANGYSSAFIDYHLLPMGAAIWSASARAMLAFPAVAFIRFFVSHGLLQVSGRPVWRTVDGGSREYIKRLTCSFEKDIHTSCEATMVARKSGKVLVGSQKDGIREFDQVVIATHADQALRLLNAPEPQERNLLGAISYSTNRTLLHRDARLMPKRRRVWSSWNYIQSRGVGSVAPLCVTYWMNKLQGIPGTDPLFVTLNPTIEPEERLLLHEYKYEHPQFDSDAMAAQDGLWPLQGAGGIWFCGSYFGYGFHEDALQSGLAVAEALGGVRRPWSVEKESSRITPSAPFPYAA
;
A
#
# COMPACT_ATOMS: atom_id res chain seq x y z
N MET A 1 -13.73 -6.28 -3.89
CA MET A 1 -13.52 -5.16 -2.92
C MET A 1 -14.61 -4.13 -3.11
N SER A 2 -15.13 -3.55 -2.04
CA SER A 2 -16.10 -2.47 -2.10
C SER A 2 -15.57 -1.25 -1.34
N PHE A 3 -15.86 -0.07 -1.87
CA PHE A 3 -15.41 1.21 -1.33
C PHE A 3 -16.60 2.13 -1.07
N ALA A 4 -16.59 2.83 0.05
CA ALA A 4 -17.53 3.87 0.41
C ALA A 4 -16.82 5.14 0.85
N ALA A 5 -17.44 6.28 0.61
CA ALA A 5 -17.03 7.57 1.13
C ALA A 5 -18.15 8.17 1.99
N SER A 6 -17.78 8.63 3.19
CA SER A 6 -18.59 9.42 4.10
C SER A 6 -17.89 10.74 4.33
N LEU A 7 -18.34 11.79 3.69
CA LEU A 7 -17.70 13.09 3.62
C LEU A 7 -18.52 14.13 4.38
N ASP A 8 -17.82 15.18 4.87
CA ASP A 8 -18.43 16.31 5.60
C ASP A 8 -19.35 15.81 6.72
N ALA A 9 -18.79 14.95 7.60
CA ALA A 9 -19.51 14.34 8.72
C ALA A 9 -20.81 13.61 8.31
N GLY A 10 -20.80 12.94 7.16
CA GLY A 10 -21.95 12.17 6.63
C GLY A 10 -22.97 12.99 5.87
N ARG A 11 -22.67 14.24 5.52
CA ARG A 11 -23.52 15.02 4.63
C ARG A 11 -23.54 14.48 3.20
N LEU A 12 -22.47 13.85 2.76
CA LEU A 12 -22.39 13.15 1.49
C LEU A 12 -21.86 11.73 1.75
N GLU A 13 -22.69 10.74 1.49
CA GLU A 13 -22.34 9.34 1.62
C GLU A 13 -22.76 8.56 0.38
N TYR A 14 -21.87 7.71 -0.11
CA TYR A 14 -22.15 6.78 -1.20
C TYR A 14 -21.18 5.59 -1.16
N SER A 15 -21.51 4.53 -1.87
CA SER A 15 -20.59 3.43 -2.14
C SER A 15 -20.60 3.05 -3.62
N GLY A 16 -19.47 2.58 -4.12
CA GLY A 16 -19.32 2.13 -5.51
C GLY A 16 -19.71 0.67 -5.74
N THR A 17 -20.48 0.05 -4.86
CA THR A 17 -20.83 -1.38 -4.92
C THR A 17 -21.88 -1.65 -6.00
N ASP A 18 -22.96 -0.88 -5.96
CA ASP A 18 -24.12 -0.96 -6.84
C ASP A 18 -24.87 0.38 -6.90
N LEU A 19 -25.93 0.47 -7.68
CA LEU A 19 -26.75 1.67 -7.78
C LEU A 19 -27.42 2.04 -6.44
N ASN A 20 -27.80 1.05 -5.64
CA ASN A 20 -28.39 1.29 -4.33
C ASN A 20 -27.38 1.89 -3.33
N GLY A 21 -26.13 1.45 -3.39
CA GLY A 21 -25.01 2.02 -2.64
C GLY A 21 -24.62 3.40 -3.15
N LEU A 22 -24.54 3.58 -4.48
CA LEU A 22 -24.19 4.85 -5.12
C LEU A 22 -25.18 5.97 -4.72
N PHE A 23 -26.47 5.66 -4.73
CA PHE A 23 -27.55 6.53 -4.25
C PHE A 23 -28.02 6.18 -2.85
N GLY A 24 -27.15 5.58 -2.02
CA GLY A 24 -27.46 5.21 -0.63
C GLY A 24 -27.95 6.42 0.20
N GLN A 25 -27.47 7.61 -0.12
CA GLN A 25 -28.07 8.86 0.30
C GLN A 25 -28.89 9.44 -0.86
N ARG A 26 -30.23 9.23 -0.83
CA ARG A 26 -31.15 9.62 -1.94
C ARG A 26 -31.05 11.11 -2.34
N ARG A 27 -30.71 12.00 -1.39
CA ARG A 27 -30.45 13.42 -1.68
C ARG A 27 -29.34 13.67 -2.70
N ASN A 28 -28.43 12.70 -2.91
CA ASN A 28 -27.38 12.82 -3.90
C ASN A 28 -27.93 12.92 -5.33
N LEU A 29 -29.11 12.37 -5.60
CA LEU A 29 -29.82 12.52 -6.88
C LEU A 29 -30.09 14.00 -7.25
N LEU A 30 -30.30 14.86 -6.25
CA LEU A 30 -30.59 16.29 -6.44
C LEU A 30 -29.33 17.18 -6.40
N ARG A 31 -28.16 16.60 -6.20
CA ARG A 31 -26.92 17.38 -6.03
C ARG A 31 -26.16 17.47 -7.35
N ARG A 32 -26.11 18.67 -7.94
CA ARG A 32 -25.35 18.93 -9.18
C ARG A 32 -23.88 18.48 -9.06
N ARG A 33 -23.19 18.81 -7.94
CA ARG A 33 -21.78 18.40 -7.71
C ARG A 33 -21.60 16.88 -7.69
N PHE A 34 -22.60 16.10 -7.25
CA PHE A 34 -22.53 14.65 -7.28
C PHE A 34 -22.57 14.10 -8.73
N TRP A 35 -23.40 14.67 -9.58
CA TRP A 35 -23.44 14.32 -11.00
C TRP A 35 -22.18 14.77 -11.75
N THR A 36 -21.61 15.94 -11.39
CA THR A 36 -20.31 16.38 -11.94
C THR A 36 -19.21 15.39 -11.56
N MET A 37 -19.16 14.92 -10.31
CA MET A 37 -18.25 13.87 -9.88
C MET A 37 -18.40 12.60 -10.73
N LEU A 38 -19.63 12.11 -10.95
CA LEU A 38 -19.88 10.89 -11.75
C LEU A 38 -19.50 11.06 -13.23
N LYS A 39 -19.74 12.23 -13.80
CA LYS A 39 -19.32 12.57 -15.17
C LYS A 39 -17.79 12.50 -15.30
N ASP A 40 -17.07 13.14 -14.38
CA ASP A 40 -15.61 13.18 -14.41
C ASP A 40 -15.00 11.82 -14.06
N LEU A 41 -15.61 11.05 -13.17
CA LEU A 41 -15.22 9.66 -12.90
C LEU A 41 -15.25 8.81 -14.17
N ARG A 42 -16.36 8.88 -14.93
CA ARG A 42 -16.47 8.16 -16.21
C ARG A 42 -15.43 8.64 -17.23
N ARG A 43 -15.19 9.95 -17.29
CA ARG A 43 -14.15 10.55 -18.16
C ARG A 43 -12.76 10.05 -17.76
N PHE A 44 -12.43 10.09 -16.46
CA PHE A 44 -11.15 9.62 -15.96
C PHE A 44 -10.91 8.13 -16.27
N TYR A 45 -11.93 7.29 -16.08
CA TYR A 45 -11.82 5.85 -16.38
C TYR A 45 -11.53 5.56 -17.86
N ARG A 46 -12.05 6.40 -18.76
CA ARG A 46 -11.81 6.28 -20.21
C ARG A 46 -10.46 6.85 -20.63
N ASP A 47 -10.11 8.02 -20.12
CA ASP A 47 -9.02 8.84 -20.67
C ASP A 47 -7.67 8.61 -19.94
N ALA A 48 -7.69 8.40 -18.63
CA ALA A 48 -6.47 8.25 -17.84
C ALA A 48 -5.54 7.10 -18.31
N PRO A 49 -6.03 5.92 -18.74
CA PRO A 49 -5.15 4.86 -19.23
C PRO A 49 -4.27 5.26 -20.41
N GLN A 50 -4.67 6.29 -21.19
CA GLN A 50 -3.90 6.76 -22.34
C GLN A 50 -2.53 7.35 -21.93
N LEU A 51 -2.44 7.90 -20.69
CA LEU A 51 -1.18 8.40 -20.16
C LEU A 51 -0.09 7.32 -20.06
N LEU A 52 -0.48 6.05 -19.95
CA LEU A 52 0.49 4.95 -19.88
C LEU A 52 1.20 4.67 -21.22
N ASN A 53 0.68 5.19 -22.32
CA ASN A 53 1.31 5.11 -23.65
C ASN A 53 2.34 6.23 -23.87
N GLU A 54 2.29 7.28 -23.03
CA GLU A 54 3.15 8.43 -23.08
C GLU A 54 4.30 8.23 -22.11
N THR A 55 5.43 7.73 -22.54
CA THR A 55 6.72 7.58 -21.84
C THR A 55 6.70 7.13 -20.36
N ARG A 56 7.57 6.16 -20.03
CA ARG A 56 7.75 5.60 -18.68
C ARG A 56 8.20 6.61 -17.60
N HIS A 57 8.64 7.80 -17.97
CA HIS A 57 9.34 8.76 -17.10
C HIS A 57 8.66 10.13 -17.04
N SER A 58 7.36 10.21 -17.19
CA SER A 58 6.65 11.48 -16.97
C SER A 58 6.71 11.86 -15.49
N CYS A 59 7.42 12.96 -15.19
CA CYS A 59 7.48 13.54 -13.84
C CYS A 59 6.18 14.26 -13.42
N VAL A 60 5.10 14.16 -14.23
CA VAL A 60 3.84 14.84 -13.97
C VAL A 60 3.19 14.22 -12.74
N THR A 61 2.90 15.06 -11.75
CA THR A 61 2.14 14.67 -10.56
C THR A 61 0.65 14.45 -10.88
N LEU A 62 -0.03 13.70 -10.02
CA LEU A 62 -1.48 13.50 -10.14
C LEU A 62 -2.23 14.84 -10.13
N GLY A 63 -1.80 15.77 -9.26
CA GLY A 63 -2.39 17.11 -9.18
C GLY A 63 -2.26 17.90 -10.47
N GLU A 64 -1.07 17.93 -11.07
CA GLU A 64 -0.82 18.59 -12.37
C GLU A 64 -1.61 17.95 -13.49
N TYR A 65 -1.65 16.62 -13.56
CA TYR A 65 -2.46 15.89 -14.53
C TYR A 65 -3.95 16.24 -14.43
N LEU A 66 -4.50 16.26 -13.21
CA LEU A 66 -5.90 16.59 -12.97
C LEU A 66 -6.23 18.04 -13.35
N ALA A 67 -5.33 18.98 -13.02
CA ALA A 67 -5.47 20.39 -13.35
C ALA A 67 -5.40 20.63 -14.87
N ALA A 68 -4.38 20.08 -15.54
CA ALA A 68 -4.20 20.21 -16.98
C ALA A 68 -5.37 19.67 -17.79
N ASN A 69 -6.03 18.61 -17.29
CA ASN A 69 -7.19 18.02 -17.92
C ASN A 69 -8.53 18.58 -17.43
N GLY A 70 -8.54 19.62 -16.58
CA GLY A 70 -9.75 20.30 -16.13
C GLY A 70 -10.73 19.39 -15.38
N TYR A 71 -10.23 18.49 -14.52
CA TYR A 71 -11.09 17.68 -13.65
C TYR A 71 -11.66 18.54 -12.53
N SER A 72 -12.94 18.33 -12.21
CA SER A 72 -13.62 19.11 -11.20
C SER A 72 -13.17 18.78 -9.78
N SER A 73 -13.21 19.78 -8.88
CA SER A 73 -13.00 19.57 -7.45
C SER A 73 -14.00 18.54 -6.87
N ALA A 74 -15.19 18.43 -7.43
CA ALA A 74 -16.17 17.42 -7.00
C ALA A 74 -15.64 15.97 -7.25
N PHE A 75 -15.02 15.73 -8.37
CA PHE A 75 -14.41 14.43 -8.65
C PHE A 75 -13.18 14.18 -7.78
N ILE A 76 -12.30 15.16 -7.69
CA ILE A 76 -11.07 15.10 -6.93
C ILE A 76 -11.38 14.84 -5.44
N ASP A 77 -12.18 15.70 -4.82
CA ASP A 77 -12.42 15.70 -3.38
C ASP A 77 -13.39 14.60 -2.92
N TYR A 78 -14.36 14.23 -3.77
CA TYR A 78 -15.39 13.28 -3.36
C TYR A 78 -15.08 11.82 -3.74
N HIS A 79 -14.19 11.58 -4.71
CA HIS A 79 -13.91 10.23 -5.17
C HIS A 79 -12.42 9.89 -5.26
N LEU A 80 -11.64 10.65 -6.04
CA LEU A 80 -10.29 10.22 -6.40
C LEU A 80 -9.35 10.25 -5.20
N LEU A 81 -9.28 11.37 -4.48
CA LEU A 81 -8.45 11.50 -3.29
C LEU A 81 -8.89 10.57 -2.15
N PRO A 82 -10.21 10.46 -1.81
CA PRO A 82 -10.67 9.46 -0.86
C PRO A 82 -10.26 8.03 -1.19
N MET A 83 -10.35 7.64 -2.46
CA MET A 83 -9.98 6.29 -2.89
C MET A 83 -8.47 6.08 -2.83
N GLY A 84 -7.68 7.00 -3.40
CA GLY A 84 -6.21 6.92 -3.36
C GLY A 84 -5.67 6.94 -1.93
N ALA A 85 -6.17 7.86 -1.11
CA ALA A 85 -5.80 7.96 0.30
C ALA A 85 -6.10 6.67 1.08
N ALA A 86 -7.25 6.03 0.81
CA ALA A 86 -7.60 4.75 1.44
C ALA A 86 -6.67 3.61 0.99
N ILE A 87 -6.17 3.62 -0.24
CA ILE A 87 -5.27 2.59 -0.78
C ILE A 87 -3.87 2.69 -0.18
N TRP A 88 -3.29 3.90 -0.14
CA TRP A 88 -1.89 4.11 0.29
C TRP A 88 -1.74 4.64 1.71
N SER A 89 -2.83 4.80 2.45
CA SER A 89 -2.82 5.40 3.80
C SER A 89 -2.12 6.76 3.83
N ALA A 90 -2.26 7.52 2.76
CA ALA A 90 -1.58 8.80 2.52
C ALA A 90 -2.54 9.99 2.61
N SER A 91 -2.02 11.17 2.95
CA SER A 91 -2.82 12.40 2.97
C SER A 91 -3.24 12.81 1.55
N ALA A 92 -4.30 13.62 1.44
CA ALA A 92 -4.74 14.18 0.17
C ALA A 92 -3.62 14.96 -0.55
N ARG A 93 -2.78 15.66 0.20
CA ARG A 93 -1.62 16.39 -0.33
C ARG A 93 -0.59 15.43 -0.92
N ALA A 94 -0.26 14.35 -0.20
CA ALA A 94 0.67 13.34 -0.69
C ALA A 94 0.13 12.66 -1.95
N MET A 95 -1.18 12.38 -2.02
CA MET A 95 -1.80 11.82 -3.21
C MET A 95 -1.74 12.75 -4.43
N LEU A 96 -1.88 14.07 -4.25
CA LEU A 96 -1.73 15.02 -5.35
C LEU A 96 -0.28 15.12 -5.85
N ALA A 97 0.71 14.91 -4.97
CA ALA A 97 2.13 14.87 -5.32
C ALA A 97 2.58 13.51 -5.89
N PHE A 98 1.72 12.49 -5.84
CA PHE A 98 2.02 11.16 -6.35
C PHE A 98 2.21 11.20 -7.89
N PRO A 99 3.19 10.48 -8.46
CA PRO A 99 3.36 10.43 -9.92
C PRO A 99 2.12 9.88 -10.62
N ALA A 100 1.55 10.65 -11.56
CA ALA A 100 0.29 10.30 -12.24
C ALA A 100 0.36 8.96 -12.96
N VAL A 101 1.48 8.67 -13.63
CA VAL A 101 1.70 7.40 -14.35
C VAL A 101 1.66 6.21 -13.40
N ALA A 102 2.33 6.30 -12.22
CA ALA A 102 2.35 5.24 -11.24
C ALA A 102 0.95 4.99 -10.64
N PHE A 103 0.24 6.07 -10.30
CA PHE A 103 -1.14 6.01 -9.83
C PHE A 103 -2.06 5.32 -10.83
N ILE A 104 -2.06 5.78 -12.08
CA ILE A 104 -2.93 5.24 -13.14
C ILE A 104 -2.56 3.79 -13.46
N ARG A 105 -1.27 3.46 -13.53
CA ARG A 105 -0.81 2.08 -13.75
C ARG A 105 -1.33 1.13 -12.67
N PHE A 106 -1.25 1.54 -11.41
CA PHE A 106 -1.82 0.77 -10.30
C PHE A 106 -3.32 0.57 -10.46
N PHE A 107 -4.06 1.63 -10.78
CA PHE A 107 -5.51 1.55 -10.97
C PHE A 107 -5.89 0.62 -12.13
N VAL A 108 -5.15 0.68 -13.24
CA VAL A 108 -5.36 -0.22 -14.40
C VAL A 108 -5.08 -1.67 -14.02
N SER A 109 -3.92 -1.94 -13.39
CA SER A 109 -3.51 -3.31 -13.05
C SER A 109 -4.45 -3.99 -12.04
N HIS A 110 -5.16 -3.21 -11.22
CA HIS A 110 -6.12 -3.71 -10.23
C HIS A 110 -7.58 -3.65 -10.70
N GLY A 111 -7.83 -3.28 -11.97
CA GLY A 111 -9.18 -3.16 -12.53
C GLY A 111 -10.04 -2.10 -11.86
N LEU A 112 -9.43 -1.06 -11.26
CA LEU A 112 -10.13 0.00 -10.53
C LEU A 112 -10.74 1.05 -11.46
N LEU A 113 -10.30 1.13 -12.72
CA LEU A 113 -10.85 2.01 -13.75
C LEU A 113 -11.95 1.33 -14.60
N GLN A 114 -12.62 0.33 -14.04
CA GLN A 114 -13.69 -0.41 -14.73
C GLN A 114 -15.01 -0.24 -13.98
N VAL A 115 -16.09 -0.03 -14.73
CA VAL A 115 -17.46 0.02 -14.18
C VAL A 115 -18.04 -1.40 -14.06
N SER A 116 -17.72 -2.25 -15.04
CA SER A 116 -18.14 -3.65 -15.12
C SER A 116 -16.94 -4.57 -15.37
N GLY A 117 -17.10 -5.88 -15.13
CA GLY A 117 -16.01 -6.84 -15.34
C GLY A 117 -14.86 -6.72 -14.32
N ARG A 118 -15.09 -6.11 -13.18
CA ARG A 118 -14.08 -5.97 -12.12
C ARG A 118 -13.60 -7.34 -11.63
N PRO A 119 -12.30 -7.49 -11.32
CA PRO A 119 -11.80 -8.75 -10.79
C PRO A 119 -12.49 -9.11 -9.47
N VAL A 120 -12.75 -10.40 -9.30
CA VAL A 120 -13.27 -10.94 -8.04
C VAL A 120 -12.15 -10.95 -7.02
N TRP A 121 -12.28 -10.15 -5.99
CA TRP A 121 -11.33 -10.11 -4.88
C TRP A 121 -11.50 -11.35 -4.01
N ARG A 122 -10.38 -11.95 -3.64
CA ARG A 122 -10.31 -13.13 -2.77
C ARG A 122 -9.47 -12.83 -1.55
N THR A 123 -9.70 -13.55 -0.48
CA THR A 123 -8.88 -13.57 0.72
C THR A 123 -8.55 -15.00 1.09
N VAL A 124 -7.52 -15.19 1.90
CA VAL A 124 -7.15 -16.52 2.38
C VAL A 124 -8.07 -16.89 3.55
N ASP A 125 -8.71 -18.03 3.48
CA ASP A 125 -9.51 -18.55 4.59
C ASP A 125 -8.63 -18.74 5.83
N GLY A 126 -9.05 -18.24 6.98
CA GLY A 126 -8.24 -18.20 8.20
C GLY A 126 -7.22 -17.06 8.26
N GLY A 127 -7.12 -16.22 7.19
CA GLY A 127 -6.23 -15.08 7.11
C GLY A 127 -4.79 -15.42 6.64
N SER A 128 -3.94 -14.42 6.58
CA SER A 128 -2.56 -14.55 6.07
C SER A 128 -1.69 -15.51 6.89
N ARG A 129 -2.02 -15.74 8.16
CA ARG A 129 -1.35 -16.71 9.03
C ARG A 129 -1.28 -18.11 8.41
N GLU A 130 -2.31 -18.52 7.67
CA GLU A 130 -2.38 -19.86 7.07
C GLU A 130 -1.32 -20.06 5.98
N TYR A 131 -1.09 -19.08 5.11
CA TYR A 131 -0.02 -19.25 4.12
C TYR A 131 1.37 -19.06 4.73
N ILE A 132 1.54 -18.17 5.72
CA ILE A 132 2.81 -18.02 6.44
C ILE A 132 3.21 -19.34 7.08
N LYS A 133 2.31 -19.99 7.82
CA LYS A 133 2.56 -21.31 8.43
C LYS A 133 3.04 -22.33 7.42
N ARG A 134 2.43 -22.36 6.23
CA ARG A 134 2.83 -23.30 5.16
C ARG A 134 4.18 -22.95 4.55
N LEU A 135 4.47 -21.67 4.33
CA LEU A 135 5.73 -21.20 3.77
C LEU A 135 6.91 -21.47 4.72
N THR A 136 6.69 -21.36 6.02
CA THR A 136 7.77 -21.45 7.03
C THR A 136 7.99 -22.85 7.58
N CYS A 137 7.12 -23.81 7.30
CA CYS A 137 7.15 -25.13 7.94
C CYS A 137 8.49 -25.91 7.76
N SER A 138 9.20 -25.69 6.65
CA SER A 138 10.47 -26.38 6.37
C SER A 138 11.67 -25.80 7.13
N PHE A 139 11.58 -24.55 7.59
CA PHE A 139 12.64 -23.82 8.30
C PHE A 139 12.15 -23.14 9.59
N GLU A 140 11.06 -23.64 10.17
CA GLU A 140 10.48 -23.10 11.41
C GLU A 140 11.50 -23.06 12.57
N LYS A 141 12.41 -24.05 12.61
CA LYS A 141 13.47 -24.13 13.63
C LYS A 141 14.49 -22.99 13.54
N ASP A 142 14.63 -22.39 12.36
CA ASP A 142 15.59 -21.31 12.09
C ASP A 142 14.97 -19.93 12.25
N ILE A 143 13.67 -19.88 12.64
CA ILE A 143 12.97 -18.62 12.89
C ILE A 143 13.15 -18.21 14.35
N HIS A 144 13.89 -17.13 14.57
CA HIS A 144 14.14 -16.55 15.88
C HIS A 144 13.25 -15.34 16.10
N THR A 145 12.14 -15.52 16.80
CA THR A 145 11.27 -14.41 17.22
C THR A 145 11.81 -13.71 18.47
N SER A 146 11.40 -12.45 18.70
CA SER A 146 11.91 -11.63 19.82
C SER A 146 13.45 -11.54 19.82
N CYS A 147 14.02 -11.48 18.61
CA CYS A 147 15.47 -11.39 18.38
C CYS A 147 15.71 -10.26 17.34
N GLU A 148 15.48 -9.04 17.76
CA GLU A 148 15.63 -7.87 16.92
C GLU A 148 17.09 -7.66 16.50
N ALA A 149 17.34 -7.54 15.19
CA ALA A 149 18.63 -7.12 14.67
C ALA A 149 18.83 -5.63 14.94
N THR A 150 19.98 -5.27 15.50
CA THR A 150 20.32 -3.90 15.89
C THR A 150 21.42 -3.30 15.03
N MET A 151 22.17 -4.13 14.29
CA MET A 151 23.30 -3.71 13.47
C MET A 151 23.56 -4.74 12.36
N VAL A 152 23.94 -4.21 11.19
CA VAL A 152 24.51 -5.00 10.07
C VAL A 152 25.79 -4.29 9.62
N ALA A 153 26.91 -4.99 9.61
CA ALA A 153 28.21 -4.42 9.22
C ALA A 153 28.99 -5.34 8.27
N ARG A 154 29.67 -4.75 7.29
CA ARG A 154 30.59 -5.47 6.38
C ARG A 154 31.92 -5.74 7.08
N LYS A 155 32.47 -6.93 6.90
CA LYS A 155 33.77 -7.32 7.46
C LYS A 155 34.47 -8.32 6.54
N SER A 156 35.47 -7.87 5.78
CA SER A 156 36.42 -8.76 5.06
C SER A 156 35.80 -10.02 4.42
N GLY A 157 34.78 -9.82 3.55
CA GLY A 157 34.09 -10.94 2.87
C GLY A 157 32.97 -11.62 3.66
N LYS A 158 32.66 -11.14 4.87
CA LYS A 158 31.57 -11.59 5.72
C LYS A 158 30.67 -10.43 6.10
N VAL A 159 29.52 -10.72 6.66
CA VAL A 159 28.59 -9.72 7.21
C VAL A 159 28.34 -10.04 8.68
N LEU A 160 28.51 -9.04 9.53
CA LEU A 160 28.19 -9.14 10.95
C LEU A 160 26.76 -8.68 11.19
N VAL A 161 25.99 -9.46 11.94
CA VAL A 161 24.65 -9.07 12.40
C VAL A 161 24.67 -9.03 13.92
N GLY A 162 24.36 -7.89 14.48
CA GLY A 162 24.19 -7.70 15.93
C GLY A 162 22.74 -7.86 16.33
N SER A 163 22.47 -8.54 17.44
CA SER A 163 21.17 -8.56 18.10
C SER A 163 21.33 -8.44 19.61
N GLN A 164 20.27 -7.97 20.28
CA GLN A 164 20.31 -7.87 21.76
C GLN A 164 20.39 -9.25 22.42
N LYS A 165 19.80 -10.27 21.80
CA LYS A 165 19.70 -11.62 22.37
C LYS A 165 20.93 -12.46 22.12
N ASP A 166 21.46 -12.47 20.90
CA ASP A 166 22.51 -13.40 20.47
C ASP A 166 23.89 -12.73 20.32
N GLY A 167 23.99 -11.42 20.63
CA GLY A 167 25.22 -10.66 20.42
C GLY A 167 25.52 -10.46 18.94
N ILE A 168 26.81 -10.52 18.58
CA ILE A 168 27.25 -10.36 17.18
C ILE A 168 27.53 -11.74 16.58
N ARG A 169 26.89 -12.04 15.44
CA ARG A 169 27.08 -13.25 14.65
C ARG A 169 27.62 -12.89 13.27
N GLU A 170 28.37 -13.81 12.68
CA GLU A 170 29.01 -13.67 11.36
C GLU A 170 28.30 -14.56 10.34
N PHE A 171 28.02 -14.00 9.13
CA PHE A 171 27.33 -14.67 8.03
C PHE A 171 28.04 -14.40 6.70
N ASP A 172 27.86 -15.28 5.73
CA ASP A 172 28.35 -15.10 4.36
C ASP A 172 27.54 -14.04 3.62
N GLN A 173 26.20 -14.10 3.80
CA GLN A 173 25.23 -13.24 3.14
C GLN A 173 24.13 -12.87 4.12
N VAL A 174 23.59 -11.66 3.97
CA VAL A 174 22.47 -11.16 4.77
C VAL A 174 21.43 -10.53 3.85
N VAL A 175 20.17 -10.93 4.01
CA VAL A 175 19.02 -10.29 3.33
C VAL A 175 18.27 -9.44 4.35
N ILE A 176 18.22 -8.13 4.13
CA ILE A 176 17.46 -7.17 4.96
C ILE A 176 16.07 -7.03 4.35
N ALA A 177 15.05 -7.61 5.00
CA ALA A 177 13.66 -7.64 4.56
C ALA A 177 12.75 -6.74 5.41
N THR A 178 13.26 -5.62 5.89
CA THR A 178 12.55 -4.62 6.70
C THR A 178 12.04 -3.47 5.84
N HIS A 179 11.51 -2.40 6.44
CA HIS A 179 11.29 -1.13 5.75
C HIS A 179 12.62 -0.55 5.24
N ALA A 180 12.60 0.28 4.20
CA ALA A 180 13.80 0.89 3.64
C ALA A 180 14.56 1.76 4.65
N ASP A 181 13.84 2.58 5.43
CA ASP A 181 14.39 3.41 6.49
C ASP A 181 14.97 2.58 7.65
N GLN A 182 14.33 1.46 7.98
CA GLN A 182 14.84 0.51 8.98
C GLN A 182 16.09 -0.20 8.45
N ALA A 183 16.09 -0.61 7.18
CA ALA A 183 17.27 -1.18 6.54
C ALA A 183 18.47 -0.21 6.60
N LEU A 184 18.23 1.05 6.30
CA LEU A 184 19.26 2.08 6.37
C LEU A 184 19.79 2.28 7.81
N ARG A 185 18.91 2.27 8.80
CA ARG A 185 19.29 2.37 10.23
C ARG A 185 20.11 1.18 10.73
N LEU A 186 19.85 -0.02 10.19
CA LEU A 186 20.60 -1.23 10.55
C LEU A 186 22.04 -1.20 10.04
N LEU A 187 22.31 -0.54 8.93
CA LEU A 187 23.64 -0.47 8.34
C LEU A 187 24.58 0.39 9.20
N ASN A 188 25.64 -0.21 9.74
CA ASN A 188 26.62 0.49 10.58
C ASN A 188 27.40 1.57 9.81
N ALA A 189 27.73 1.29 8.56
CA ALA A 189 28.41 2.20 7.64
C ALA A 189 27.80 2.09 6.24
N PRO A 190 26.60 2.69 6.02
CA PRO A 190 25.96 2.62 4.71
C PRO A 190 26.74 3.38 3.65
N GLU A 191 26.83 2.80 2.46
CA GLU A 191 27.43 3.41 1.29
C GLU A 191 26.63 4.63 0.81
N PRO A 192 27.23 5.59 0.08
CA PRO A 192 26.50 6.77 -0.41
C PRO A 192 25.23 6.43 -1.22
N GLN A 193 25.30 5.39 -2.05
CA GLN A 193 24.12 4.93 -2.83
C GLN A 193 23.03 4.36 -1.94
N GLU A 194 23.37 3.57 -0.91
CA GLU A 194 22.40 3.05 0.06
C GLU A 194 21.71 4.18 0.81
N ARG A 195 22.46 5.21 1.26
CA ARG A 195 21.89 6.40 1.92
C ARG A 195 20.89 7.12 1.01
N ASN A 196 21.28 7.34 -0.23
CA ASN A 196 20.43 8.08 -1.18
C ASN A 196 19.17 7.30 -1.54
N LEU A 197 19.30 6.01 -1.88
CA LEU A 197 18.19 5.23 -2.42
C LEU A 197 17.24 4.74 -1.33
N LEU A 198 17.76 4.19 -0.23
CA LEU A 198 16.90 3.75 0.89
C LEU A 198 16.33 4.94 1.65
N GLY A 199 17.09 6.02 1.77
CA GLY A 199 16.68 7.26 2.43
C GLY A 199 15.63 8.08 1.68
N ALA A 200 15.49 7.88 0.36
CA ALA A 200 14.47 8.53 -0.45
C ALA A 200 13.04 8.01 -0.13
N ILE A 201 12.92 6.84 0.50
CA ILE A 201 11.63 6.23 0.80
C ILE A 201 11.21 6.58 2.23
N SER A 202 10.36 7.57 2.35
CA SER A 202 9.81 8.00 3.64
C SER A 202 8.62 7.12 4.07
N TYR A 203 8.32 7.13 5.37
CA TYR A 203 7.21 6.38 5.94
C TYR A 203 6.30 7.29 6.77
N SER A 204 5.00 7.14 6.63
CA SER A 204 4.01 7.80 7.47
C SER A 204 3.52 6.87 8.57
N THR A 205 3.49 7.36 9.80
CA THR A 205 2.94 6.61 10.94
C THR A 205 1.43 6.76 10.98
N ASN A 206 0.71 5.66 11.07
CA ASN A 206 -0.74 5.60 11.15
C ASN A 206 -1.18 4.90 12.44
N ARG A 207 -1.91 5.62 13.29
CA ARG A 207 -2.57 5.03 14.45
C ARG A 207 -3.71 4.13 13.98
N THR A 208 -3.73 2.90 14.46
CA THR A 208 -4.67 1.88 13.98
C THR A 208 -5.37 1.22 15.14
N LEU A 209 -6.70 1.24 15.13
CA LEU A 209 -7.54 0.66 16.17
C LEU A 209 -8.28 -0.57 15.64
N LEU A 210 -8.19 -1.68 16.35
CA LEU A 210 -9.09 -2.83 16.19
C LEU A 210 -10.24 -2.66 17.19
N HIS A 211 -11.48 -2.59 16.71
CA HIS A 211 -12.64 -2.27 17.57
C HIS A 211 -13.96 -2.82 17.02
N ARG A 212 -15.03 -2.67 17.84
CA ARG A 212 -16.41 -3.05 17.50
C ARG A 212 -17.37 -1.86 17.40
N ASP A 213 -16.86 -0.64 17.47
CA ASP A 213 -17.69 0.56 17.50
C ASP A 213 -18.15 1.01 16.11
N ALA A 214 -19.43 0.85 15.83
CA ALA A 214 -20.05 1.23 14.57
C ALA A 214 -20.15 2.75 14.33
N ARG A 215 -19.88 3.59 15.35
CA ARG A 215 -19.86 5.06 15.18
C ARG A 215 -18.75 5.53 14.24
N LEU A 216 -17.69 4.70 14.07
CA LEU A 216 -16.58 4.96 13.16
C LEU A 216 -16.87 4.47 11.72
N MET A 217 -18.10 4.08 11.44
CA MET A 217 -18.58 3.69 10.11
C MET A 217 -19.45 4.81 9.49
N PRO A 218 -19.74 4.77 8.17
CA PRO A 218 -20.72 5.65 7.57
C PRO A 218 -22.06 5.58 8.31
N LYS A 219 -22.75 6.71 8.46
CA LYS A 219 -24.04 6.78 9.17
C LYS A 219 -25.12 5.88 8.54
N ARG A 220 -25.07 5.70 7.21
CA ARG A 220 -26.04 4.90 6.47
C ARG A 220 -25.51 3.50 6.25
N ARG A 221 -26.10 2.51 6.92
CA ARG A 221 -25.70 1.10 6.83
C ARG A 221 -25.69 0.57 5.38
N ARG A 222 -26.56 1.07 4.52
CA ARG A 222 -26.64 0.68 3.09
C ARG A 222 -25.42 1.06 2.25
N VAL A 223 -24.59 2.01 2.70
CA VAL A 223 -23.34 2.36 2.04
C VAL A 223 -22.13 1.65 2.63
N TRP A 224 -22.28 0.90 3.73
CA TRP A 224 -21.18 0.19 4.35
C TRP A 224 -20.49 -0.73 3.36
N SER A 225 -19.20 -0.57 3.26
CA SER A 225 -18.34 -1.29 2.34
C SER A 225 -17.19 -1.97 3.10
N SER A 226 -16.42 -2.80 2.42
CA SER A 226 -15.21 -3.37 3.01
C SER A 226 -14.23 -2.28 3.41
N TRP A 227 -14.14 -1.21 2.61
CA TRP A 227 -13.31 -0.03 2.84
C TRP A 227 -14.20 1.22 2.91
N ASN A 228 -14.08 1.98 3.99
CA ASN A 228 -14.91 3.15 4.24
C ASN A 228 -14.01 4.35 4.57
N TYR A 229 -13.91 5.29 3.65
CA TYR A 229 -13.23 6.57 3.90
C TYR A 229 -14.16 7.49 4.69
N ILE A 230 -13.67 8.01 5.80
CA ILE A 230 -14.45 8.86 6.72
C ILE A 230 -13.77 10.22 6.82
N GLN A 231 -14.53 11.27 6.51
CA GLN A 231 -14.07 12.65 6.68
C GLN A 231 -15.00 13.41 7.62
N SER A 232 -14.42 13.98 8.65
CA SER A 232 -15.08 14.92 9.57
C SER A 232 -15.40 16.25 8.86
N ARG A 233 -16.02 17.19 9.55
CA ARG A 233 -16.29 18.53 9.00
C ARG A 233 -14.99 19.27 8.69
N GLY A 234 -14.97 19.92 7.53
CA GLY A 234 -13.83 20.67 7.03
C GLY A 234 -13.39 20.11 5.68
N VAL A 235 -13.75 20.78 4.60
CA VAL A 235 -13.28 20.44 3.25
C VAL A 235 -11.93 21.11 3.07
N GLY A 236 -10.88 20.32 2.84
CA GLY A 236 -9.56 20.83 2.48
C GLY A 236 -8.52 19.73 2.48
N SER A 237 -7.44 19.92 1.75
CA SER A 237 -6.30 19.02 1.58
C SER A 237 -5.54 18.68 2.90
N VAL A 238 -5.97 19.22 4.03
CA VAL A 238 -5.34 19.10 5.35
C VAL A 238 -6.10 18.14 6.28
N ALA A 239 -7.28 17.65 5.88
CA ALA A 239 -8.01 16.70 6.73
C ALA A 239 -7.21 15.39 6.88
N PRO A 240 -6.98 14.91 8.12
CA PRO A 240 -6.28 13.64 8.32
C PRO A 240 -7.07 12.52 7.63
N LEU A 241 -6.33 11.59 7.03
CA LEU A 241 -6.88 10.37 6.49
C LEU A 241 -7.54 9.56 7.62
N CYS A 242 -8.82 9.21 7.47
CA CYS A 242 -9.47 8.21 8.31
C CYS A 242 -10.12 7.16 7.42
N VAL A 243 -9.75 5.92 7.62
CA VAL A 243 -10.32 4.78 6.89
C VAL A 243 -10.73 3.69 7.86
N THR A 244 -11.97 3.22 7.74
CA THR A 244 -12.46 2.08 8.52
C THR A 244 -12.70 0.87 7.62
N TYR A 245 -12.02 -0.22 7.90
CA TYR A 245 -12.21 -1.52 7.26
C TYR A 245 -13.23 -2.33 8.03
N TRP A 246 -14.26 -2.83 7.33
CA TRP A 246 -15.21 -3.78 7.90
C TRP A 246 -14.69 -5.20 7.69
N MET A 247 -14.06 -5.75 8.72
CA MET A 247 -13.29 -6.99 8.65
C MET A 247 -14.18 -8.20 8.37
N ASN A 248 -15.41 -8.24 8.92
CA ASN A 248 -16.34 -9.33 8.63
C ASN A 248 -16.61 -9.45 7.11
N LYS A 249 -16.81 -8.32 6.43
CA LYS A 249 -17.03 -8.30 4.98
C LYS A 249 -15.76 -8.49 4.18
N LEU A 250 -14.64 -7.97 4.68
CA LEU A 250 -13.35 -8.00 3.98
C LEU A 250 -12.73 -9.41 3.99
N GLN A 251 -12.82 -10.10 5.12
CA GLN A 251 -12.19 -11.39 5.34
C GLN A 251 -13.17 -12.56 5.48
N GLY A 252 -14.48 -12.33 5.30
CA GLY A 252 -15.48 -13.38 5.45
C GLY A 252 -15.59 -13.92 6.88
N ILE A 253 -15.29 -13.09 7.91
CA ILE A 253 -15.35 -13.51 9.31
C ILE A 253 -16.82 -13.74 9.68
N PRO A 254 -17.18 -14.96 10.11
CA PRO A 254 -18.56 -15.28 10.47
C PRO A 254 -18.98 -14.61 11.77
N GLY A 255 -20.29 -14.50 11.99
CA GLY A 255 -20.87 -13.96 13.22
C GLY A 255 -21.55 -12.61 13.03
N THR A 256 -22.31 -12.22 14.05
CA THR A 256 -23.09 -10.97 14.08
C THR A 256 -22.34 -9.81 14.67
N ASP A 257 -21.29 -10.08 15.44
CA ASP A 257 -20.47 -9.05 16.07
C ASP A 257 -19.63 -8.32 15.04
N PRO A 258 -19.81 -7.01 14.89
CA PRO A 258 -19.02 -6.25 13.94
C PRO A 258 -17.56 -6.15 14.39
N LEU A 259 -16.64 -6.31 13.45
CA LEU A 259 -15.22 -6.14 13.67
C LEU A 259 -14.67 -5.13 12.67
N PHE A 260 -14.05 -4.09 13.19
CA PHE A 260 -13.52 -2.99 12.39
C PHE A 260 -12.04 -2.75 12.68
N VAL A 261 -11.33 -2.32 11.65
CA VAL A 261 -9.99 -1.74 11.79
C VAL A 261 -10.06 -0.32 11.26
N THR A 262 -9.75 0.66 12.11
CA THR A 262 -9.75 2.08 11.72
C THR A 262 -8.36 2.67 11.80
N LEU A 263 -7.90 3.24 10.69
CA LEU A 263 -6.69 4.04 10.61
C LEU A 263 -7.02 5.51 10.88
N ASN A 264 -6.21 6.13 11.74
CA ASN A 264 -6.28 7.55 12.12
C ASN A 264 -7.71 7.98 12.46
N PRO A 265 -8.31 7.41 13.50
CA PRO A 265 -9.69 7.66 13.88
C PRO A 265 -9.92 9.15 14.16
N THR A 266 -11.03 9.70 13.66
CA THR A 266 -11.44 11.09 13.90
C THR A 266 -12.26 11.26 15.17
N ILE A 267 -12.73 10.17 15.73
CA ILE A 267 -13.38 10.05 17.03
C ILE A 267 -12.86 8.81 17.73
N GLU A 268 -12.78 8.85 19.05
CA GLU A 268 -12.39 7.68 19.83
C GLU A 268 -13.56 6.69 19.93
N PRO A 269 -13.31 5.37 19.78
CA PRO A 269 -14.29 4.35 20.08
C PRO A 269 -14.62 4.35 21.58
N GLU A 270 -15.77 3.81 21.94
CA GLU A 270 -16.03 3.51 23.36
C GLU A 270 -14.98 2.54 23.88
N GLU A 271 -14.43 2.81 25.06
CA GLU A 271 -13.34 2.02 25.65
C GLU A 271 -13.66 0.51 25.70
N ARG A 272 -14.89 0.16 26.08
CA ARG A 272 -15.36 -1.24 26.12
C ARG A 272 -15.43 -1.92 24.74
N LEU A 273 -15.42 -1.15 23.66
CA LEU A 273 -15.47 -1.64 22.26
C LEU A 273 -14.11 -1.61 21.59
N LEU A 274 -13.10 -1.01 22.20
CA LEU A 274 -11.71 -1.06 21.75
C LEU A 274 -11.11 -2.42 22.12
N LEU A 275 -10.52 -3.10 21.15
CA LEU A 275 -9.87 -4.38 21.36
C LEU A 275 -8.34 -4.23 21.43
N HIS A 276 -7.76 -3.52 20.47
CA HIS A 276 -6.32 -3.28 20.40
C HIS A 276 -6.01 -1.96 19.69
N GLU A 277 -4.86 -1.40 20.03
CA GLU A 277 -4.28 -0.25 19.35
C GLU A 277 -2.88 -0.61 18.84
N TYR A 278 -2.59 -0.20 17.59
CA TYR A 278 -1.31 -0.39 16.92
C TYR A 278 -0.87 0.89 16.23
N LYS A 279 0.43 1.01 16.00
CA LYS A 279 1.02 2.02 15.10
C LYS A 279 1.61 1.28 13.91
N TYR A 280 1.11 1.58 12.70
CA TYR A 280 1.66 1.07 11.46
C TYR A 280 2.33 2.18 10.67
N GLU A 281 3.42 1.84 10.02
CA GLU A 281 4.15 2.73 9.13
C GLU A 281 3.93 2.28 7.69
N HIS A 282 3.56 3.25 6.83
CA HIS A 282 3.29 2.98 5.42
C HIS A 282 4.25 3.80 4.55
N PRO A 283 4.89 3.19 3.53
CA PRO A 283 5.77 3.88 2.62
C PRO A 283 5.02 4.95 1.82
N GLN A 284 5.68 6.08 1.59
CA GLN A 284 5.18 7.18 0.76
C GLN A 284 5.91 7.16 -0.58
N PHE A 285 5.15 7.19 -1.67
CA PHE A 285 5.67 7.08 -3.03
C PHE A 285 5.53 8.43 -3.75
N ASP A 286 6.34 9.39 -3.37
CA ASP A 286 6.54 10.63 -4.12
C ASP A 286 7.49 10.41 -5.32
N SER A 287 7.81 11.49 -6.02
CA SER A 287 8.68 11.42 -7.21
C SER A 287 10.09 10.91 -6.88
N ASP A 288 10.61 11.26 -5.70
CA ASP A 288 11.95 10.86 -5.29
C ASP A 288 12.00 9.39 -4.92
N ALA A 289 11.00 8.89 -4.18
CA ALA A 289 10.86 7.47 -3.87
C ALA A 289 10.70 6.62 -5.13
N MET A 290 9.88 7.08 -6.09
CA MET A 290 9.70 6.37 -7.37
C MET A 290 10.97 6.37 -8.23
N ALA A 291 11.72 7.47 -8.26
CA ALA A 291 13.00 7.54 -8.96
C ALA A 291 14.07 6.65 -8.31
N ALA A 292 14.08 6.57 -6.98
CA ALA A 292 15.00 5.70 -6.24
C ALA A 292 14.80 4.21 -6.54
N GLN A 293 13.57 3.77 -6.87
CA GLN A 293 13.29 2.35 -7.18
C GLN A 293 14.12 1.82 -8.34
N ASP A 294 14.42 2.65 -9.35
CA ASP A 294 15.25 2.25 -10.50
C ASP A 294 16.69 1.92 -10.10
N GLY A 295 17.17 2.50 -8.99
CA GLY A 295 18.52 2.30 -8.45
C GLY A 295 18.63 1.21 -7.37
N LEU A 296 17.51 0.67 -6.85
CA LEU A 296 17.55 -0.28 -5.72
C LEU A 296 18.17 -1.63 -6.10
N TRP A 297 17.93 -2.11 -7.33
CA TRP A 297 18.44 -3.41 -7.74
C TRP A 297 19.97 -3.47 -7.84
N PRO A 298 20.68 -2.46 -8.33
CA PRO A 298 22.16 -2.40 -8.30
C PRO A 298 22.81 -2.48 -6.93
N LEU A 299 22.09 -2.26 -5.84
CA LEU A 299 22.60 -2.43 -4.47
C LEU A 299 22.79 -3.89 -4.07
N GLN A 300 22.15 -4.83 -4.79
CA GLN A 300 22.07 -6.23 -4.38
C GLN A 300 23.45 -6.91 -4.34
N GLY A 301 23.73 -7.61 -3.23
CA GLY A 301 24.94 -8.40 -3.05
C GLY A 301 26.22 -7.60 -2.76
N ALA A 302 26.16 -6.27 -2.74
CA ALA A 302 27.33 -5.44 -2.44
C ALA A 302 27.82 -5.71 -1.01
N GLY A 303 29.03 -6.30 -0.91
CA GLY A 303 29.60 -6.70 0.39
C GLY A 303 28.77 -7.74 1.15
N GLY A 304 28.03 -8.60 0.44
CA GLY A 304 27.23 -9.68 1.02
C GLY A 304 25.89 -9.23 1.57
N ILE A 305 25.43 -7.99 1.29
CA ILE A 305 24.16 -7.45 1.78
C ILE A 305 23.16 -7.37 0.64
N TRP A 306 21.93 -7.84 0.91
CA TRP A 306 20.82 -7.86 -0.02
C TRP A 306 19.60 -7.18 0.61
N PHE A 307 18.72 -6.62 -0.20
CA PHE A 307 17.53 -5.91 0.23
C PHE A 307 16.29 -6.45 -0.48
N CYS A 308 15.19 -6.64 0.25
CA CYS A 308 13.88 -6.90 -0.34
C CYS A 308 12.79 -6.27 0.52
N GLY A 309 11.63 -6.04 -0.10
CA GLY A 309 10.50 -5.44 0.59
C GLY A 309 9.50 -4.84 -0.38
N SER A 310 8.37 -4.42 0.14
CA SER A 310 7.29 -3.84 -0.66
C SER A 310 7.66 -2.48 -1.30
N TYR A 311 8.69 -1.83 -0.81
CA TYR A 311 9.19 -0.55 -1.31
C TYR A 311 9.90 -0.66 -2.68
N PHE A 312 10.16 -1.87 -3.17
CA PHE A 312 10.60 -2.11 -4.54
C PHE A 312 9.50 -1.90 -5.59
N GLY A 313 8.24 -1.79 -5.16
CA GLY A 313 7.08 -1.56 -6.00
C GLY A 313 6.13 -0.53 -5.40
N TYR A 314 4.85 -0.84 -5.30
CA TYR A 314 3.81 0.09 -4.84
C TYR A 314 3.43 -0.06 -3.36
N GLY A 315 4.17 -0.86 -2.59
CA GLY A 315 3.96 -1.03 -1.15
C GLY A 315 3.03 -2.17 -0.77
N PHE A 316 2.80 -3.15 -1.64
CA PHE A 316 1.88 -4.27 -1.42
C PHE A 316 2.59 -5.61 -1.29
N HIS A 317 1.84 -6.65 -0.89
CA HIS A 317 2.35 -8.00 -0.70
C HIS A 317 3.02 -8.58 -1.95
N GLU A 318 2.45 -8.32 -3.13
CA GLU A 318 3.02 -8.78 -4.41
C GLU A 318 4.40 -8.15 -4.67
N ASP A 319 4.57 -6.88 -4.32
CA ASP A 319 5.86 -6.18 -4.50
C ASP A 319 6.94 -6.78 -3.60
N ALA A 320 6.58 -7.09 -2.35
CA ALA A 320 7.47 -7.76 -1.41
C ALA A 320 7.80 -9.19 -1.86
N LEU A 321 6.81 -9.93 -2.36
CA LEU A 321 6.99 -11.28 -2.89
C LEU A 321 7.93 -11.28 -4.10
N GLN A 322 7.70 -10.42 -5.08
CA GLN A 322 8.54 -10.34 -6.28
C GLN A 322 9.98 -9.98 -5.94
N SER A 323 10.21 -8.99 -5.07
CA SER A 323 11.57 -8.60 -4.66
C SER A 323 12.26 -9.71 -3.86
N GLY A 324 11.54 -10.37 -2.96
CA GLY A 324 12.09 -11.49 -2.18
C GLY A 324 12.46 -12.69 -3.05
N LEU A 325 11.61 -13.06 -4.00
CA LEU A 325 11.89 -14.15 -4.96
C LEU A 325 13.08 -13.80 -5.86
N ALA A 326 13.15 -12.58 -6.36
CA ALA A 326 14.27 -12.14 -7.18
C ALA A 326 15.61 -12.18 -6.44
N VAL A 327 15.63 -11.74 -5.18
CA VAL A 327 16.83 -11.85 -4.31
C VAL A 327 17.19 -13.31 -4.05
N ALA A 328 16.21 -14.15 -3.73
CA ALA A 328 16.46 -15.58 -3.47
C ALA A 328 17.04 -16.30 -4.71
N GLU A 329 16.51 -16.01 -5.90
CA GLU A 329 17.02 -16.55 -7.17
C GLU A 329 18.44 -16.06 -7.47
N ALA A 330 18.71 -14.77 -7.27
CA ALA A 330 20.04 -14.21 -7.50
C ALA A 330 21.08 -14.72 -6.50
N LEU A 331 20.69 -14.91 -5.25
CA LEU A 331 21.57 -15.39 -4.17
C LEU A 331 21.80 -16.91 -4.24
N GLY A 332 20.75 -17.69 -4.46
CA GLY A 332 20.79 -19.15 -4.42
C GLY A 332 20.97 -19.82 -5.76
N GLY A 333 20.81 -19.12 -6.87
CA GLY A 333 20.92 -19.68 -8.22
C GLY A 333 19.82 -20.68 -8.59
N VAL A 334 18.77 -20.79 -7.80
CA VAL A 334 17.65 -21.71 -8.04
C VAL A 334 16.43 -20.94 -8.47
N ARG A 335 15.99 -21.20 -9.67
CA ARG A 335 14.77 -20.61 -10.23
C ARG A 335 13.52 -21.13 -9.51
N ARG A 336 12.54 -20.24 -9.27
CA ARG A 336 11.21 -20.66 -8.77
C ARG A 336 10.58 -21.69 -9.70
N PRO A 337 9.83 -22.70 -9.17
CA PRO A 337 9.31 -23.81 -9.95
C PRO A 337 8.05 -23.48 -10.78
N TRP A 338 7.78 -22.22 -11.03
CA TRP A 338 6.68 -21.74 -11.87
C TRP A 338 7.12 -20.56 -12.72
N SER A 339 6.38 -20.29 -13.78
CA SER A 339 6.54 -19.11 -14.63
C SER A 339 5.21 -18.40 -14.75
N VAL A 340 5.21 -17.08 -14.56
CA VAL A 340 4.03 -16.20 -14.66
C VAL A 340 4.40 -15.02 -15.54
N GLU A 341 3.50 -14.61 -16.44
CA GLU A 341 3.73 -13.42 -17.24
C GLU A 341 4.02 -12.20 -16.36
N LYS A 342 5.08 -11.49 -16.67
CA LYS A 342 5.50 -10.28 -15.94
C LYS A 342 5.80 -10.51 -14.46
N GLU A 343 6.29 -11.67 -14.10
CA GLU A 343 6.56 -12.10 -12.72
C GLU A 343 7.51 -11.19 -11.92
N SER A 344 8.30 -10.36 -12.58
CA SER A 344 9.20 -9.38 -11.95
C SER A 344 8.89 -7.93 -12.40
N SER A 345 7.68 -7.67 -12.89
CA SER A 345 7.30 -6.35 -13.44
C SER A 345 7.23 -5.23 -12.38
N ARG A 346 7.29 -5.59 -11.10
CA ARG A 346 7.27 -4.64 -9.96
C ARG A 346 8.67 -4.18 -9.56
N ILE A 347 9.68 -4.94 -9.95
CA ILE A 347 11.08 -4.60 -9.70
C ILE A 347 11.73 -4.23 -11.02
N THR A 348 12.77 -3.39 -10.99
CA THR A 348 13.53 -2.98 -12.18
C THR A 348 14.93 -3.59 -12.11
N PRO A 349 15.14 -4.84 -12.57
CA PRO A 349 16.48 -5.42 -12.63
C PRO A 349 17.27 -4.72 -13.72
N SER A 350 18.46 -4.22 -13.41
CA SER A 350 19.35 -3.51 -14.35
C SER A 350 20.00 -4.44 -15.38
N ALA A 351 19.91 -5.75 -15.19
CA ALA A 351 20.39 -6.80 -16.11
C ALA A 351 19.49 -8.03 -16.00
N PRO A 352 19.36 -8.85 -17.06
CA PRO A 352 18.77 -10.16 -16.93
C PRO A 352 19.54 -10.97 -15.87
N PHE A 353 18.79 -11.73 -15.06
CA PHE A 353 19.39 -12.62 -14.07
C PHE A 353 20.48 -13.47 -14.76
N PRO A 354 21.68 -13.63 -14.18
CA PRO A 354 22.79 -14.34 -14.82
C PRO A 354 22.53 -15.84 -15.11
N TYR A 355 21.31 -16.31 -14.85
CA TYR A 355 20.89 -17.70 -15.04
C TYR A 355 19.73 -17.88 -16.05
N ALA A 356 19.47 -16.89 -16.90
CA ALA A 356 18.58 -17.07 -18.05
C ALA A 356 19.40 -17.69 -19.22
N ALA A 357 19.84 -18.94 -19.07
CA ALA A 357 20.35 -19.79 -20.14
C ALA A 357 19.92 -21.23 -19.91
#